data_a0f4f2beeaa72f0ceb210d1c8b26e086
#
_entry.id   a0f4f2beeaa72f0ceb210d1c8b26e086
#
_cell.length_a   1.000
_cell.length_b   1.000
_cell.length_c   1.000
_cell.angle_alpha   90.00
_cell.angle_beta   90.00
_cell.angle_gamma   90.00
#
_symmetry.space_group_name_H-M   'P 1'
#
loop_
_entity.id
_entity.type
_entity.pdbx_description
1 polymer ?
#
loop_
_entity_poly.entity_id
_entity_poly.type
_entity_poly.pdbx_seq_one_letter_code
_entity_poly.pdbx_strand_id
1 'polypeptide(L)'
;MANRTNSLSHTKWVCKYHIVFVPKYRRKIIYNQYRADLQEIIRTLCKYKDVEILEGHMMPDHVHLLLSIPPKTSVSSFMGNLKGKSALMMFDKHANLKYKFGNRHFWAEGYYVSTVGLNESTIRKYIEEQEKHDIALDKLSVKEYEDPFKGS
;
A
#
# COMPACT_ATOMS: atom_id res chain seq x y z
N MET A 1 -11.97 -17.58 -3.07
CA MET A 1 -12.35 -17.58 -4.48
C MET A 1 -11.12 -17.55 -5.34
N ALA A 2 -11.04 -18.42 -6.30
CA ALA A 2 -9.88 -18.46 -7.15
C ALA A 2 -9.81 -17.18 -7.97
N ASN A 3 -10.30 -17.12 -9.14
CA ASN A 3 -10.25 -15.93 -9.96
C ASN A 3 -11.60 -15.24 -10.03
N ARG A 4 -11.58 -13.95 -9.91
CA ARG A 4 -12.78 -13.15 -10.08
C ARG A 4 -12.58 -12.20 -11.25
N THR A 5 -13.46 -12.30 -12.24
CA THR A 5 -13.47 -11.43 -13.39
C THR A 5 -14.42 -10.28 -13.11
N ASN A 6 -13.92 -9.07 -13.19
CA ASN A 6 -14.73 -7.86 -13.06
C ASN A 6 -15.27 -7.47 -14.42
N SER A 7 -16.32 -6.67 -14.42
CA SER A 7 -16.88 -6.17 -15.65
C SER A 7 -17.13 -4.67 -15.56
N LEU A 8 -16.87 -3.98 -16.65
CA LEU A 8 -17.10 -2.56 -16.81
C LEU A 8 -17.75 -2.37 -18.16
N SER A 9 -19.05 -2.01 -18.16
CA SER A 9 -19.82 -1.94 -19.38
C SER A 9 -19.78 -3.30 -20.11
N HIS A 10 -19.19 -3.39 -21.30
CA HIS A 10 -19.04 -4.66 -22.04
C HIS A 10 -17.66 -5.29 -21.88
N THR A 11 -16.81 -4.72 -21.03
CA THR A 11 -15.44 -5.16 -20.84
C THR A 11 -15.32 -5.96 -19.56
N LYS A 12 -14.78 -7.16 -19.66
CA LYS A 12 -14.41 -7.97 -18.49
C LYS A 12 -12.92 -7.82 -18.25
N TRP A 13 -12.52 -7.78 -16.99
CA TRP A 13 -11.11 -7.54 -16.68
C TRP A 13 -10.71 -8.21 -15.37
N VAL A 14 -9.41 -8.52 -15.30
CA VAL A 14 -8.75 -8.99 -14.09
C VAL A 14 -7.42 -8.25 -14.02
N CYS A 15 -7.37 -7.20 -13.22
CA CYS A 15 -6.19 -6.36 -13.08
C CYS A 15 -5.81 -6.29 -11.60
N LYS A 16 -4.96 -7.20 -11.18
CA LYS A 16 -4.54 -7.33 -9.79
C LYS A 16 -3.08 -6.95 -9.64
N TYR A 17 -2.78 -6.20 -8.59
CA TYR A 17 -1.45 -5.67 -8.34
C TYR A 17 -1.08 -5.86 -6.87
N HIS A 18 0.14 -6.30 -6.65
CA HIS A 18 0.78 -6.26 -5.34
C HIS A 18 1.54 -4.95 -5.24
N ILE A 19 1.23 -4.13 -4.25
CA ILE A 19 1.79 -2.79 -4.10
C ILE A 19 2.35 -2.65 -2.69
N VAL A 20 3.57 -2.10 -2.61
CA VAL A 20 4.23 -1.83 -1.32
C VAL A 20 4.68 -0.37 -1.31
N PHE A 21 4.40 0.32 -0.22
CA PHE A 21 4.90 1.68 -0.02
C PHE A 21 5.20 1.91 1.45
N VAL A 22 6.06 2.88 1.72
CA VAL A 22 6.64 3.07 3.05
C VAL A 22 6.56 4.53 3.50
N PRO A 23 6.46 4.77 4.81
CA PRO A 23 6.59 6.12 5.34
C PRO A 23 7.96 6.71 5.01
N LYS A 24 8.03 8.03 4.92
CA LYS A 24 9.29 8.72 4.63
C LYS A 24 10.32 8.38 5.70
N TYR A 25 11.54 8.12 5.25
CA TYR A 25 12.64 7.64 6.09
C TYR A 25 12.36 6.28 6.75
N ARG A 26 11.37 5.54 6.25
CA ARG A 26 10.96 4.26 6.82
C ARG A 26 10.68 4.33 8.32
N ARG A 27 10.13 5.42 8.76
CA ARG A 27 9.80 5.58 10.16
C ARG A 27 8.74 4.58 10.60
N LYS A 28 8.95 3.99 11.76
CA LYS A 28 8.01 3.03 12.35
C LYS A 28 6.93 3.81 13.08
N ILE A 29 5.90 4.22 12.36
CA ILE A 29 4.83 5.05 12.91
C ILE A 29 3.45 4.43 12.76
N ILE A 30 3.31 3.35 12.01
CA ILE A 30 2.01 2.73 11.75
C ILE A 30 1.66 1.79 12.90
N TYR A 31 1.21 2.39 14.01
CA TYR A 31 0.82 1.67 15.22
C TYR A 31 -0.54 2.14 15.70
N ASN A 32 -1.20 1.31 16.47
CA ASN A 32 -2.37 1.67 17.28
C ASN A 32 -3.37 2.57 16.55
N GLN A 33 -3.62 3.77 17.03
CA GLN A 33 -4.60 4.66 16.41
C GLN A 33 -4.18 5.14 15.02
N TYR A 34 -2.89 5.37 14.79
CA TYR A 34 -2.39 5.74 13.47
C TYR A 34 -2.69 4.64 12.45
N ARG A 35 -2.47 3.39 12.85
CA ARG A 35 -2.76 2.24 12.01
C ARG A 35 -4.25 2.13 11.69
N ALA A 36 -5.09 2.26 12.70
CA ALA A 36 -6.54 2.18 12.55
C ALA A 36 -7.06 3.27 11.61
N ASP A 37 -6.61 4.50 11.81
CA ASP A 37 -7.03 5.63 10.99
C ASP A 37 -6.52 5.49 9.56
N LEU A 38 -5.29 5.05 9.39
CA LEU A 38 -4.72 4.85 8.05
C LEU A 38 -5.46 3.75 7.29
N GLN A 39 -5.81 2.66 7.95
CA GLN A 39 -6.60 1.59 7.34
C GLN A 39 -7.94 2.12 6.83
N GLU A 40 -8.62 2.90 7.64
CA GLU A 40 -9.91 3.47 7.26
C GLU A 40 -9.78 4.45 6.10
N ILE A 41 -8.76 5.31 6.16
CA ILE A 41 -8.48 6.27 5.09
C ILE A 41 -8.22 5.55 3.77
N ILE A 42 -7.38 4.52 3.79
CA ILE A 42 -7.06 3.76 2.58
C ILE A 42 -8.31 3.06 2.03
N ARG A 43 -9.13 2.47 2.88
CA ARG A 43 -10.38 1.85 2.45
C ARG A 43 -11.30 2.86 1.77
N THR A 44 -11.44 4.03 2.36
CA THR A 44 -12.28 5.09 1.82
C THR A 44 -11.78 5.57 0.45
N LEU A 45 -10.48 5.81 0.34
CA LEU A 45 -9.89 6.28 -0.91
C LEU A 45 -9.98 5.25 -2.02
N CYS A 46 -9.77 3.97 -1.69
CA CYS A 46 -9.94 2.89 -2.65
C CYS A 46 -11.39 2.79 -3.14
N LYS A 47 -12.33 2.86 -2.23
CA LYS A 47 -13.75 2.81 -2.56
C LYS A 47 -14.13 3.95 -3.50
N TYR A 48 -13.61 5.12 -3.28
CA TYR A 48 -13.86 6.30 -4.12
C TYR A 48 -13.40 6.10 -5.56
N LYS A 49 -12.36 5.31 -5.76
CA LYS A 49 -11.79 5.06 -7.09
C LYS A 49 -12.21 3.72 -7.68
N ASP A 50 -13.20 3.07 -7.08
CA ASP A 50 -13.64 1.74 -7.50
C ASP A 50 -12.51 0.70 -7.48
N VAL A 51 -11.57 0.87 -6.58
CA VAL A 51 -10.47 -0.07 -6.36
C VAL A 51 -10.84 -0.99 -5.22
N GLU A 52 -10.74 -2.29 -5.47
CA GLU A 52 -11.04 -3.29 -4.46
C GLU A 52 -9.77 -3.71 -3.74
N ILE A 53 -9.81 -3.73 -2.41
CA ILE A 53 -8.72 -4.26 -1.60
C ILE A 53 -8.98 -5.74 -1.39
N LEU A 54 -8.16 -6.57 -2.02
CA LEU A 54 -8.28 -8.03 -1.90
C LEU A 54 -7.57 -8.53 -0.65
N GLU A 55 -6.43 -7.93 -0.33
CA GLU A 55 -5.64 -8.25 0.85
C GLU A 55 -4.86 -7.01 1.26
N GLY A 56 -4.62 -6.84 2.55
CA GLY A 56 -3.85 -5.71 3.04
C GLY A 56 -3.16 -6.04 4.33
N HIS A 57 -1.93 -5.58 4.46
CA HIS A 57 -1.12 -5.75 5.67
C HIS A 57 -0.44 -4.43 5.99
N MET A 58 -0.60 -3.98 7.23
CA MET A 58 0.03 -2.76 7.70
C MET A 58 1.04 -3.09 8.79
N MET A 59 2.29 -2.97 8.43
CA MET A 59 3.40 -3.11 9.37
C MET A 59 3.82 -1.73 9.85
N PRO A 60 4.58 -1.65 10.95
CA PRO A 60 4.96 -0.33 11.49
C PRO A 60 5.64 0.59 10.49
N ASP A 61 6.41 0.06 9.55
CA ASP A 61 7.20 0.85 8.61
C ASP A 61 6.86 0.61 7.14
N HIS A 62 5.78 -0.11 6.86
CA HIS A 62 5.38 -0.32 5.46
C HIS A 62 3.94 -0.81 5.35
N VAL A 63 3.40 -0.65 4.14
CA VAL A 63 2.07 -1.10 3.78
C VAL A 63 2.18 -2.04 2.59
N HIS A 64 1.57 -3.22 2.69
CA HIS A 64 1.41 -4.17 1.59
C HIS A 64 -0.06 -4.23 1.21
N LEU A 65 -0.36 -4.03 -0.05
CA LEU A 65 -1.73 -4.14 -0.54
C LEU A 65 -1.78 -5.04 -1.78
N LEU A 66 -2.81 -5.85 -1.83
CA LEU A 66 -3.21 -6.55 -3.05
C LEU A 66 -4.50 -5.89 -3.51
N LEU A 67 -4.45 -5.22 -4.65
CA LEU A 67 -5.53 -4.40 -5.16
C LEU A 67 -6.02 -4.89 -6.51
N SER A 68 -7.33 -4.76 -6.73
CA SER A 68 -7.93 -4.90 -8.04
C SER A 68 -8.25 -3.50 -8.55
N ILE A 69 -7.54 -3.04 -9.57
CA ILE A 69 -7.66 -1.68 -10.09
C ILE A 69 -8.33 -1.74 -11.47
N PRO A 70 -9.43 -1.01 -11.69
CA PRO A 70 -10.10 -1.04 -12.99
C PRO A 70 -9.20 -0.50 -14.11
N PRO A 71 -9.33 -1.04 -15.34
CA PRO A 71 -8.47 -0.64 -16.45
C PRO A 71 -8.60 0.83 -16.85
N LYS A 72 -9.69 1.48 -16.47
CA LYS A 72 -9.87 2.92 -16.69
C LYS A 72 -8.93 3.80 -15.89
N THR A 73 -8.25 3.21 -14.89
CA THR A 73 -7.39 3.93 -13.96
C THR A 73 -5.97 3.39 -14.04
N SER A 74 -5.00 4.26 -14.28
CA SER A 74 -3.60 3.83 -14.25
C SER A 74 -3.15 3.65 -12.80
N VAL A 75 -2.21 2.72 -12.60
CA VAL A 75 -1.63 2.49 -11.28
C VAL A 75 -0.98 3.76 -10.75
N SER A 76 -0.22 4.47 -11.59
CA SER A 76 0.47 5.69 -11.17
C SER A 76 -0.49 6.79 -10.74
N SER A 77 -1.58 6.97 -11.48
CA SER A 77 -2.60 7.95 -11.12
C SER A 77 -3.27 7.60 -9.80
N PHE A 78 -3.62 6.32 -9.63
CA PHE A 78 -4.22 5.85 -8.39
C PHE A 78 -3.27 6.03 -7.20
N MET A 79 -2.00 5.62 -7.36
CA MET A 79 -1.03 5.72 -6.26
C MET A 79 -0.69 7.16 -5.91
N GLY A 80 -0.61 8.04 -6.88
CA GLY A 80 -0.44 9.47 -6.61
C GLY A 80 -1.57 10.03 -5.77
N ASN A 81 -2.80 9.67 -6.11
CA ASN A 81 -4.00 10.07 -5.37
C ASN A 81 -4.00 9.46 -3.96
N LEU A 82 -3.76 8.15 -3.86
CA LEU A 82 -3.77 7.44 -2.59
C LEU A 82 -2.73 8.00 -1.61
N LYS A 83 -1.51 8.14 -2.07
CA LYS A 83 -0.41 8.64 -1.22
C LYS A 83 -0.62 10.10 -0.85
N GLY A 84 -0.99 10.93 -1.81
CA GLY A 84 -1.19 12.35 -1.55
C GLY A 84 -2.33 12.62 -0.58
N LYS A 85 -3.48 12.04 -0.83
CA LYS A 85 -4.66 12.26 0.02
C LYS A 85 -4.53 11.60 1.38
N SER A 86 -3.97 10.40 1.46
CA SER A 86 -3.79 9.75 2.75
C SER A 86 -2.82 10.52 3.63
N ALA A 87 -1.77 11.09 3.05
CA ALA A 87 -0.84 11.95 3.79
C ALA A 87 -1.55 13.17 4.37
N LEU A 88 -2.33 13.87 3.57
CA LEU A 88 -3.08 15.04 4.02
C LEU A 88 -4.07 14.69 5.14
N MET A 89 -4.79 13.59 4.97
CA MET A 89 -5.78 13.16 5.95
C MET A 89 -5.14 12.72 7.26
N MET A 90 -4.00 12.06 7.20
CA MET A 90 -3.25 11.67 8.41
C MET A 90 -2.70 12.89 9.14
N PHE A 91 -2.17 13.87 8.41
CA PHE A 91 -1.69 15.12 9.02
C PHE A 91 -2.82 15.95 9.61
N ASP A 92 -3.99 15.89 9.02
CA ASP A 92 -5.18 16.56 9.55
C ASP A 92 -5.64 15.94 10.87
N LYS A 93 -5.69 14.63 10.91
CA LYS A 93 -6.12 13.90 12.12
C LYS A 93 -5.07 13.92 13.23
N HIS A 94 -3.80 13.97 12.87
CA HIS A 94 -2.69 13.82 13.78
C HIS A 94 -1.65 14.90 13.54
N ALA A 95 -1.90 16.08 14.11
CA ALA A 95 -1.03 17.24 13.93
C ALA A 95 0.42 16.97 14.33
N ASN A 96 0.65 16.10 15.31
CA ASN A 96 2.00 15.76 15.76
C ASN A 96 2.83 15.11 14.66
N LEU A 97 2.22 14.34 13.77
CA LEU A 97 2.92 13.72 12.66
C LEU A 97 3.46 14.76 11.67
N LYS A 98 2.72 15.84 11.51
CA LYS A 98 3.11 16.90 10.60
C LYS A 98 4.48 17.47 10.97
N TYR A 99 4.73 17.66 12.27
CA TYR A 99 6.02 18.16 12.77
C TYR A 99 7.12 17.12 12.56
N LYS A 100 6.84 15.85 12.80
CA LYS A 100 7.83 14.78 12.61
C LYS A 100 8.34 14.70 11.17
N PHE A 101 7.49 15.03 10.19
CA PHE A 101 7.82 14.95 8.77
C PHE A 101 8.10 16.33 8.16
N GLY A 102 8.33 17.35 8.98
CA GLY A 102 8.66 18.69 8.51
C GLY A 102 7.56 19.33 7.68
N ASN A 103 6.30 19.03 8.01
CA ASN A 103 5.11 19.56 7.33
C ASN A 103 5.02 19.20 5.86
N ARG A 104 5.70 18.16 5.39
CA ARG A 104 5.80 17.91 3.96
C ARG A 104 5.25 16.55 3.53
N HIS A 105 6.02 15.50 3.70
CA HIS A 105 5.70 14.22 3.10
C HIS A 105 5.57 13.13 4.15
N PHE A 106 4.42 12.51 4.19
CA PHE A 106 4.20 11.33 5.03
C PHE A 106 4.89 10.10 4.43
N TRP A 107 4.80 9.94 3.11
CA TRP A 107 5.30 8.76 2.40
C TRP A 107 6.65 9.05 1.73
N ALA A 108 7.48 8.01 1.65
CA ALA A 108 8.66 8.04 0.80
C ALA A 108 8.22 8.13 -0.67
N GLU A 109 9.08 8.67 -1.51
CA GLU A 109 8.80 8.73 -2.95
C GLU A 109 8.75 7.32 -3.53
N GLY A 110 7.88 7.14 -4.51
CA GLY A 110 7.75 5.89 -5.22
C GLY A 110 6.98 4.82 -4.47
N TYR A 111 6.93 3.67 -5.08
CA TYR A 111 6.28 2.48 -4.54
C TYR A 111 6.74 1.28 -5.36
N TYR A 112 6.63 0.10 -4.78
CA TYR A 112 6.84 -1.13 -5.52
C TYR A 112 5.50 -1.61 -6.07
N VAL A 113 5.48 -2.08 -7.31
CA VAL A 113 4.28 -2.67 -7.89
C VAL A 113 4.65 -3.87 -8.75
N SER A 114 3.87 -4.94 -8.62
CA SER A 114 3.93 -6.06 -9.53
C SER A 114 2.54 -6.48 -9.93
N THR A 115 2.38 -6.87 -11.18
CA THR A 115 1.15 -7.46 -11.66
C THR A 115 1.07 -8.90 -11.19
N VAL A 116 -0.15 -9.36 -10.91
CA VAL A 116 -0.37 -10.73 -10.49
C VAL A 116 -1.52 -11.31 -11.29
N GLY A 117 -1.21 -12.37 -12.01
CA GLY A 117 -2.20 -13.08 -12.83
C GLY A 117 -2.65 -14.39 -12.21
N LEU A 118 -2.30 -14.64 -10.95
CA LEU A 118 -2.58 -15.88 -10.27
C LEU A 118 -3.89 -15.77 -9.46
N ASN A 119 -4.36 -16.90 -8.92
CA ASN A 119 -5.54 -16.88 -8.09
C ASN A 119 -5.28 -16.17 -6.76
N GLU A 120 -6.34 -15.70 -6.12
CA GLU A 120 -6.24 -14.89 -4.92
C GLU A 120 -5.56 -15.60 -3.75
N SER A 121 -5.82 -16.89 -3.57
CA SER A 121 -5.22 -17.62 -2.45
C SER A 121 -3.69 -17.71 -2.58
N THR A 122 -3.19 -17.91 -3.78
CA THR A 122 -1.76 -17.93 -4.04
C THR A 122 -1.13 -16.56 -3.77
N ILE A 123 -1.81 -15.51 -4.18
CA ILE A 123 -1.33 -14.14 -4.00
C ILE A 123 -1.31 -13.75 -2.53
N ARG A 124 -2.36 -14.09 -1.79
CA ARG A 124 -2.41 -13.84 -0.35
C ARG A 124 -1.28 -14.53 0.38
N LYS A 125 -1.02 -15.78 0.01
CA LYS A 125 0.08 -16.53 0.59
C LYS A 125 1.42 -15.84 0.30
N TYR A 126 1.59 -15.34 -0.91
CA TYR A 126 2.79 -14.61 -1.29
C TYR A 126 3.00 -13.36 -0.41
N ILE A 127 1.94 -12.57 -0.19
CA ILE A 127 2.01 -11.37 0.65
C ILE A 127 2.40 -11.74 2.08
N GLU A 128 1.79 -12.78 2.63
CA GLU A 128 2.12 -13.24 3.99
C GLU A 128 3.59 -13.65 4.10
N GLU A 129 4.10 -14.37 3.12
CA GLU A 129 5.50 -14.78 3.09
C GLU A 129 6.44 -13.59 2.96
N GLN A 130 6.08 -12.59 2.16
CA GLN A 130 6.84 -11.35 2.03
C GLN A 130 6.93 -10.61 3.35
N GLU A 131 5.84 -10.52 4.09
CA GLU A 131 5.84 -9.89 5.40
C GLU A 131 6.79 -10.59 6.36
N LYS A 132 6.74 -11.92 6.41
CA LYS A 132 7.63 -12.70 7.27
C LYS A 132 9.08 -12.48 6.90
N HIS A 133 9.38 -12.43 5.61
CA HIS A 133 10.72 -12.17 5.11
C HIS A 133 11.22 -10.78 5.51
N ASP A 134 10.39 -9.77 5.31
CA ASP A 134 10.71 -8.39 5.66
C ASP A 134 10.96 -8.24 7.16
N ILE A 135 10.12 -8.85 7.97
CA ILE A 135 10.30 -8.85 9.43
C ILE A 135 11.63 -9.50 9.82
N ALA A 136 11.95 -10.64 9.19
CA ALA A 136 13.21 -11.33 9.46
C ALA A 136 14.41 -10.48 9.08
N LEU A 137 14.36 -9.78 7.94
CA LEU A 137 15.43 -8.89 7.52
C LEU A 137 15.57 -7.70 8.46
N ASP A 138 14.48 -7.12 8.90
CA ASP A 138 14.50 -6.03 9.87
C ASP A 138 15.14 -6.45 11.20
N LYS A 139 14.91 -7.68 11.61
CA LYS A 139 15.51 -8.22 12.85
C LYS A 139 16.99 -8.48 12.70
N LEU A 140 17.43 -8.83 11.49
CA LEU A 140 18.83 -9.14 11.25
C LEU A 140 19.69 -7.88 11.19
N SER A 141 19.28 -6.90 10.42
CA SER A 141 20.03 -5.65 10.34
C SER A 141 19.24 -4.56 9.66
N VAL A 142 19.04 -3.46 10.36
CA VAL A 142 18.43 -2.26 9.76
C VAL A 142 19.31 -1.68 8.66
N LYS A 143 20.62 -1.86 8.77
CA LYS A 143 21.58 -1.32 7.80
C LYS A 143 21.57 -2.07 6.48
N GLU A 144 21.16 -3.32 6.49
CA GLU A 144 21.13 -4.17 5.32
C GLU A 144 19.79 -4.13 4.61
N TYR A 145 18.84 -3.44 5.19
CA TYR A 145 17.55 -3.30 4.55
C TYR A 145 17.67 -2.42 3.31
N GLU A 146 17.27 -2.97 2.18
CA GLU A 146 17.17 -2.20 0.95
C GLU A 146 15.74 -1.75 0.75
N ASP A 147 15.57 -0.45 0.57
CA ASP A 147 14.29 0.14 0.21
C ASP A 147 13.93 -0.36 -1.19
N PRO A 148 12.76 -1.00 -1.38
CA PRO A 148 12.34 -1.49 -2.69
C PRO A 148 12.25 -0.37 -3.75
N PHE A 149 12.22 0.87 -3.32
CA PHE A 149 12.15 2.02 -4.21
C PHE A 149 13.51 2.62 -4.54
N LYS A 150 14.57 2.12 -3.92
CA LYS A 150 15.90 2.68 -4.08
C LYS A 150 16.58 2.11 -5.31
N GLY A 151 17.12 2.99 -6.14
CA GLY A 151 17.91 2.57 -7.29
C GLY A 151 17.10 2.02 -8.47
N SER A 152 15.80 2.15 -8.43
CA SER A 152 14.97 1.78 -9.56
C SER A 152 14.88 2.89 -10.58
#